data_3cf7523ccaaab106b27e7555e3ff29d3
#
_entry.id   3cf7523ccaaab106b27e7555e3ff29d3
#
_cell.length_a   1.000
_cell.length_b   1.000
_cell.length_c   1.000
_cell.angle_alpha   90.00
_cell.angle_beta   90.00
_cell.angle_gamma   90.00
#
_symmetry.space_group_name_H-M   'P 1'
#
loop_
_entity.id
_entity.type
_entity.pdbx_description
1 polymer ?
#
loop_
_entity_poly.entity_id
_entity_poly.type
_entity_poly.pdbx_seq_one_letter_code
_entity_poly.pdbx_strand_id
1 'polypeptide(L)'
;MVLIIRDGWGANPHPEHAGFDAVRIAQQRGLTPVADRLMAKYPWTFIKTAGPDVGVPPDQTGNSEVGHQNIGAGRIVDQEVLRVNKSCASGAIAEIDAIKT
;
A
#
# COMPACT_ATOMS: atom_id res chain seq x y z
N MET A 1 0.64 23.45 -3.19
CA MET A 1 0.73 22.05 -3.62
C MET A 1 -0.61 21.38 -3.32
N VAL A 2 -1.12 20.55 -4.24
CA VAL A 2 -2.36 19.77 -4.03
C VAL A 2 -1.97 18.30 -4.12
N LEU A 3 -2.35 17.50 -3.11
CA LEU A 3 -2.23 16.05 -3.09
C LEU A 3 -3.64 15.45 -3.25
N ILE A 4 -3.84 14.63 -4.28
CA ILE A 4 -5.11 13.92 -4.52
C ILE A 4 -4.85 12.44 -4.33
N ILE A 5 -5.48 11.84 -3.32
CA ILE A 5 -5.40 10.41 -3.03
C ILE A 5 -6.65 9.74 -3.59
N ARG A 6 -6.46 8.79 -4.48
CA ARG A 6 -7.53 7.97 -5.06
C ARG A 6 -7.40 6.56 -4.51
N ASP A 7 -8.01 6.36 -3.35
CA ASP A 7 -8.02 5.07 -2.66
C ASP A 7 -8.68 3.99 -3.53
N GLY A 8 -8.11 2.79 -3.56
CA GLY A 8 -8.58 1.68 -4.38
C GLY A 8 -8.28 1.79 -5.88
N TRP A 9 -7.61 2.84 -6.34
CA TRP A 9 -7.18 2.96 -7.73
C TRP A 9 -5.80 2.34 -7.92
N GLY A 10 -5.74 1.22 -8.63
CA GLY A 10 -4.49 0.49 -8.85
C GLY A 10 -4.42 -0.16 -10.22
N ALA A 11 -3.24 -0.68 -10.56
CA ALA A 11 -3.04 -1.55 -11.70
C ALA A 11 -3.08 -3.00 -11.22
N ASN A 12 -3.91 -3.81 -11.86
CA ASN A 12 -3.99 -5.22 -11.58
C ASN A 12 -2.90 -5.95 -12.39
N PRO A 13 -1.95 -6.65 -11.74
CA PRO A 13 -0.91 -7.40 -12.44
C PRO A 13 -1.42 -8.73 -13.03
N HIS A 14 -2.66 -9.13 -12.75
CA HIS A 14 -3.25 -10.40 -13.12
C HIS A 14 -4.13 -10.27 -14.37
N PRO A 15 -3.65 -10.64 -15.57
CA PRO A 15 -4.43 -10.52 -16.80
C PRO A 15 -5.69 -11.38 -16.82
N GLU A 16 -5.70 -12.50 -16.08
CA GLU A 16 -6.86 -13.39 -15.91
C GLU A 16 -8.04 -12.70 -15.20
N HIS A 17 -7.76 -11.65 -14.43
CA HIS A 17 -8.79 -10.85 -13.74
C HIS A 17 -9.33 -9.68 -14.59
N ALA A 18 -8.93 -9.56 -15.84
CA ALA A 18 -9.27 -8.39 -16.68
C ALA A 18 -10.79 -8.15 -16.80
N GLY A 19 -11.60 -9.23 -16.74
CA GLY A 19 -13.07 -9.15 -16.79
C GLY A 19 -13.70 -8.54 -15.53
N PHE A 20 -12.96 -8.47 -14.43
CA PHE A 20 -13.41 -7.94 -13.13
C PHE A 20 -12.68 -6.65 -12.73
N ASP A 21 -11.69 -6.22 -13.53
CA ASP A 21 -10.92 -5.01 -13.30
C ASP A 21 -11.72 -3.77 -13.74
N ALA A 22 -12.44 -3.19 -12.80
CA ALA A 22 -13.28 -2.03 -13.06
C ALA A 22 -12.50 -0.82 -13.57
N VAL A 23 -11.26 -0.60 -13.11
CA VAL A 23 -10.40 0.49 -13.56
C VAL A 23 -10.02 0.29 -15.02
N ARG A 24 -9.56 -0.89 -15.38
CA ARG A 24 -9.20 -1.27 -16.75
C ARG A 24 -10.40 -1.17 -17.69
N ILE A 25 -11.56 -1.67 -17.27
CA ILE A 25 -12.81 -1.59 -18.05
C ILE A 25 -13.20 -0.14 -18.29
N ALA A 26 -13.11 0.71 -17.25
CA ALA A 26 -13.42 2.13 -17.38
C ALA A 26 -12.46 2.85 -18.34
N GLN A 27 -11.17 2.55 -18.28
CA GLN A 27 -10.16 3.08 -19.20
C GLN A 27 -10.47 2.66 -20.64
N GLN A 28 -10.71 1.38 -20.89
CA GLN A 28 -11.05 0.86 -22.22
C GLN A 28 -12.32 1.49 -22.82
N ARG A 29 -13.25 1.90 -21.97
CA ARG A 29 -14.49 2.59 -22.36
C ARG A 29 -14.35 4.12 -22.46
N GLY A 30 -13.15 4.66 -22.24
CA GLY A 30 -12.91 6.11 -22.26
C GLY A 30 -13.57 6.88 -21.11
N LEU A 31 -13.90 6.20 -19.99
CA LEU A 31 -14.55 6.81 -18.83
C LEU A 31 -13.58 7.48 -17.85
N THR A 32 -12.28 7.44 -18.15
CA THR A 32 -11.21 7.98 -17.30
C THR A 32 -10.33 9.02 -18.03
N PRO A 33 -10.91 9.95 -18.84
CA PRO A 33 -10.13 10.78 -19.75
C PRO A 33 -9.13 11.70 -19.06
N VAL A 34 -9.40 12.11 -17.83
CA VAL A 34 -8.49 12.97 -17.05
C VAL A 34 -7.29 12.16 -16.58
N ALA A 35 -7.50 10.97 -16.02
CA ALA A 35 -6.43 10.10 -15.56
C ALA A 35 -5.52 9.65 -16.72
N ASP A 36 -6.13 9.22 -17.81
CA ASP A 36 -5.41 8.77 -19.01
C ASP A 36 -4.54 9.89 -19.58
N ARG A 37 -5.08 11.11 -19.66
CA ARG A 37 -4.32 12.30 -20.11
C ARG A 37 -3.18 12.63 -19.16
N LEU A 38 -3.36 12.54 -17.84
CA LEU A 38 -2.31 12.81 -16.87
C LEU A 38 -1.18 11.79 -16.98
N MET A 39 -1.52 10.51 -17.08
CA MET A 39 -0.53 9.43 -17.26
C MET A 39 0.21 9.52 -18.58
N ALA A 40 -0.45 9.98 -19.65
CA ALA A 40 0.21 10.17 -20.95
C ALA A 40 1.14 11.39 -21.00
N LYS A 41 0.86 12.43 -20.20
CA LYS A 41 1.54 13.73 -20.29
C LYS A 41 2.63 13.92 -19.25
N TYR A 42 2.49 13.33 -18.04
CA TYR A 42 3.35 13.61 -16.91
C TYR A 42 4.08 12.35 -16.44
N PRO A 43 5.26 12.48 -15.82
CA PRO A 43 5.93 11.35 -15.18
C PRO A 43 5.05 10.71 -14.12
N TRP A 44 5.04 9.39 -14.08
CA TRP A 44 4.33 8.61 -13.07
C TRP A 44 5.09 7.33 -12.74
N THR A 45 4.78 6.72 -11.61
CA THR A 45 5.37 5.46 -11.18
C THR A 45 4.39 4.66 -10.33
N PHE A 46 4.67 3.38 -10.20
CA PHE A 46 3.95 2.52 -9.25
C PHE A 46 4.52 2.68 -7.84
N ILE A 47 3.67 2.58 -6.86
CA ILE A 47 4.03 2.47 -5.46
C ILE A 47 3.61 1.10 -4.93
N LYS A 48 4.34 0.60 -3.95
CA LYS A 48 3.98 -0.63 -3.24
C LYS A 48 2.77 -0.40 -2.35
N THR A 49 1.93 -1.41 -2.23
CA THR A 49 0.68 -1.34 -1.46
C THR A 49 0.49 -2.52 -0.51
N ALA A 50 1.49 -3.39 -0.38
CA ALA A 50 1.41 -4.60 0.42
C ALA A 50 2.76 -4.90 1.10
N GLY A 51 2.71 -5.72 2.13
CA GLY A 51 3.88 -6.26 2.80
C GLY A 51 4.74 -5.22 3.55
N PRO A 52 6.01 -5.57 3.84
CA PRO A 52 6.91 -4.71 4.60
C PRO A 52 7.18 -3.35 3.96
N ASP A 53 7.00 -3.22 2.66
CA ASP A 53 7.14 -1.95 1.93
C ASP A 53 6.11 -0.88 2.36
N VAL A 54 5.05 -1.30 3.04
CA VAL A 54 4.04 -0.40 3.62
C VAL A 54 3.86 -0.60 5.13
N GLY A 55 4.71 -1.41 5.78
CA GLY A 55 4.71 -1.59 7.22
C GLY A 55 3.76 -2.68 7.74
N VAL A 56 3.31 -3.62 6.90
CA VAL A 56 2.52 -4.79 7.30
C VAL A 56 3.31 -6.10 7.04
N PRO A 57 2.91 -7.24 7.61
CA PRO A 57 3.52 -8.54 7.33
C PRO A 57 3.58 -8.88 5.83
N PRO A 58 4.52 -9.75 5.38
CA PRO A 58 4.75 -10.04 3.96
C PRO A 58 3.54 -10.58 3.20
N ASP A 59 2.64 -11.27 3.89
CA ASP A 59 1.45 -11.92 3.34
C ASP A 59 0.19 -11.04 3.44
N GLN A 60 0.34 -9.80 3.89
CA GLN A 60 -0.78 -8.89 4.07
C GLN A 60 -0.75 -7.74 3.06
N THR A 61 -1.95 -7.37 2.60
CA THR A 61 -2.17 -6.14 1.85
C THR A 61 -2.22 -4.96 2.81
N GLY A 62 -1.76 -3.79 2.36
CA GLY A 62 -2.03 -2.53 3.04
C GLY A 62 -3.53 -2.18 3.00
N ASN A 63 -3.87 -1.12 3.70
CA ASN A 63 -5.20 -0.54 3.72
C ASN A 63 -5.11 0.99 3.77
N SER A 64 -6.25 1.66 3.77
CA SER A 64 -6.31 3.13 3.77
C SER A 64 -5.61 3.74 4.99
N GLU A 65 -5.77 3.18 6.18
CA GLU A 65 -5.13 3.66 7.41
C GLU A 65 -3.60 3.60 7.27
N VAL A 66 -3.07 2.45 6.89
CA VAL A 66 -1.63 2.23 6.70
C VAL A 66 -1.05 3.20 5.66
N GLY A 67 -1.73 3.36 4.53
CA GLY A 67 -1.31 4.26 3.47
C GLY A 67 -1.27 5.72 3.91
N HIS A 68 -2.31 6.19 4.60
CA HIS A 68 -2.38 7.57 5.10
C HIS A 68 -1.35 7.83 6.22
N GLN A 69 -1.10 6.84 7.10
CA GLN A 69 -0.03 6.96 8.09
C GLN A 69 1.35 7.13 7.44
N ASN A 70 1.65 6.33 6.43
CA ASN A 70 2.93 6.42 5.69
C ASN A 70 3.07 7.77 4.98
N ILE A 71 2.02 8.25 4.33
CA ILE A 71 2.00 9.57 3.68
C ILE A 71 2.23 10.68 4.72
N GLY A 72 1.51 10.65 5.83
CA GLY A 72 1.62 11.65 6.88
C GLY A 72 2.98 11.65 7.59
N ALA A 73 3.56 10.47 7.78
CA ALA A 73 4.88 10.32 8.41
C ALA A 73 6.05 10.62 7.45
N GLY A 74 5.83 10.60 6.13
CA GLY A 74 6.88 10.70 5.12
C GLY A 74 7.86 9.52 5.13
N ARG A 75 7.47 8.40 5.70
CA ARG A 75 8.26 7.15 5.81
C ARG A 75 7.35 5.96 6.01
N ILE A 76 7.90 4.75 5.85
CA ILE A 76 7.21 3.53 6.22
C ILE A 76 7.05 3.47 7.76
N VAL A 77 5.83 3.23 8.21
CA VAL A 77 5.49 3.03 9.63
C VAL A 77 5.12 1.58 9.83
N ASP A 78 5.99 0.84 10.54
CA ASP A 78 5.69 -0.54 10.90
C ASP A 78 4.45 -0.60 11.78
N GLN A 79 3.45 -1.36 11.36
CA GLN A 79 2.24 -1.61 12.16
C GLN A 79 2.57 -2.49 13.36
N GLU A 80 1.74 -2.43 14.41
CA GLU A 80 2.00 -3.11 15.67
C GLU A 80 2.25 -4.62 15.47
N VAL A 81 1.46 -5.28 14.63
CA VAL A 81 1.65 -6.70 14.33
C VAL A 81 3.02 -6.99 13.73
N LEU A 82 3.51 -6.14 12.82
CA LEU A 82 4.84 -6.31 12.24
C LEU A 82 5.94 -6.04 13.26
N ARG A 83 5.76 -5.04 14.14
CA ARG A 83 6.70 -4.73 15.23
C ARG A 83 6.81 -5.89 16.22
N VAL A 84 5.68 -6.47 16.63
CA VAL A 84 5.64 -7.66 17.49
C VAL A 84 6.34 -8.84 16.81
N ASN A 85 6.02 -9.13 15.55
CA ASN A 85 6.65 -10.20 14.80
C ASN A 85 8.18 -10.04 14.71
N LYS A 86 8.66 -8.82 14.43
CA LYS A 86 10.10 -8.51 14.41
C LYS A 86 10.75 -8.72 15.79
N SER A 87 10.08 -8.30 16.85
CA SER A 87 10.55 -8.45 18.22
C SER A 87 10.62 -9.92 18.65
N CYS A 88 9.62 -10.72 18.26
CA CYS A 88 9.65 -12.18 18.49
C CYS A 88 10.77 -12.84 17.71
N ALA A 89 10.90 -12.53 16.44
CA ALA A 89 11.90 -13.14 15.57
C ALA A 89 13.35 -12.83 15.98
N SER A 90 13.59 -11.63 16.53
CA SER A 90 14.90 -11.21 17.04
C SER A 90 15.18 -11.66 18.49
N GLY A 91 14.19 -12.17 19.19
CA GLY A 91 14.28 -12.47 20.62
C GLY A 91 14.16 -11.23 21.53
N ALA A 92 14.05 -10.03 20.97
CA ALA A 92 13.98 -8.78 21.74
C ALA A 92 12.75 -8.71 22.66
N ILE A 93 11.69 -9.46 22.36
CA ILE A 93 10.50 -9.54 23.20
C ILE A 93 10.84 -10.07 24.60
N ALA A 94 11.82 -10.98 24.74
CA ALA A 94 12.23 -11.54 26.01
C ALA A 94 13.00 -10.53 26.89
N GLU A 95 13.47 -9.42 26.30
CA GLU A 95 14.19 -8.38 27.02
C GLU A 95 13.27 -7.28 27.55
N ILE A 96 11.98 -7.34 27.28
CA ILE A 96 11.00 -6.38 27.79
C ILE A 96 10.73 -6.66 29.27
N ASP A 97 10.99 -5.67 30.15
CA ASP A 97 10.88 -5.85 31.60
C ASP A 97 9.51 -6.34 32.06
N ALA A 98 8.43 -5.89 31.41
CA ALA A 98 7.08 -6.33 31.70
C ALA A 98 6.80 -7.82 31.39
N ILE A 99 7.70 -8.50 30.65
CA ILE A 99 7.59 -9.91 30.26
C ILE A 99 8.56 -10.77 31.06
N LYS A 100 9.57 -10.19 31.71
CA LYS A 100 10.60 -10.89 32.51
C LYS A 100 10.15 -11.32 33.90
N THR A 101 8.89 -11.31 34.24
CA THR A 101 8.36 -11.70 35.54
C THR A 101 8.32 -13.19 35.77
#